data_6a276101de1f039ece4004e4569dd96b
#
_entry.id   6a276101de1f039ece4004e4569dd96b
#
_cell.length_a   1.000
_cell.length_b   1.000
_cell.length_c   1.000
_cell.angle_alpha   90.00
_cell.angle_beta   90.00
_cell.angle_gamma   90.00
#
_symmetry.space_group_name_H-M   'P 1'
#
loop_
_entity.id
_entity.type
_entity.pdbx_description
1 polymer ?
#
loop_
_entity_poly.entity_id
_entity_poly.type
_entity_poly.pdbx_seq_one_letter_code
_entity_poly.pdbx_strand_id
1 'polypeptide(L)'
;TLLALLSLIGILFQAWLGKTVVDSNLLAGKITIHMLMAILIVSLLFILLSKLNVKESNLIFSRYISNLTLISLVFLIIQIVSGTEVRQFIDIEMLSNNYSDKNKWLMDPPKSFYFHRSFSIIIFIVNSLILIKLKKMIIDSEIFKIIMILLLIQILTGIIMYYFNFPFSTQPIHLLISSLIIGFQVYFYVLLNKKKYDIKN
;
A
#
# COMPACT_ATOMS: atom_id res chain seq x y z
N THR A 1 9.39 18.94 -14.61
CA THR A 1 9.76 19.11 -13.19
C THR A 1 10.70 17.98 -12.75
N LEU A 2 11.55 18.22 -11.72
CA LEU A 2 12.47 17.22 -11.18
C LEU A 2 11.76 15.93 -10.78
N LEU A 3 10.58 16.02 -10.16
CA LEU A 3 9.80 14.85 -9.75
C LEU A 3 9.36 13.98 -10.94
N ALA A 4 8.98 14.58 -12.05
CA ALA A 4 8.62 13.83 -13.26
C ALA A 4 9.84 13.10 -13.84
N LEU A 5 11.00 13.75 -13.86
CA LEU A 5 12.24 13.12 -14.28
C LEU A 5 12.65 11.95 -13.38
N LEU A 6 12.56 12.13 -12.05
CA LEU A 6 12.85 11.07 -11.08
C LEU A 6 11.87 9.90 -11.22
N SER A 7 10.58 10.16 -11.49
CA SER A 7 9.62 9.11 -11.77
C SER A 7 9.95 8.33 -13.04
N LEU A 8 10.36 9.02 -14.11
CA LEU A 8 10.78 8.38 -15.36
C LEU A 8 12.00 7.48 -15.17
N ILE A 9 13.04 8.01 -14.50
CA ILE A 9 14.24 7.22 -14.16
C ILE A 9 13.86 6.01 -13.30
N GLY A 10 12.98 6.22 -12.32
CA GLY A 10 12.45 5.15 -11.49
C GLY A 10 11.76 4.05 -12.27
N ILE A 11 10.93 4.40 -13.27
CA ILE A 11 10.23 3.45 -14.13
C ILE A 11 11.24 2.62 -14.98
N LEU A 12 12.26 3.25 -15.54
CA LEU A 12 13.31 2.55 -16.29
C LEU A 12 14.07 1.56 -15.39
N PHE A 13 14.42 2.00 -14.18
CA PHE A 13 15.05 1.14 -13.18
C PHE A 13 14.13 0.01 -12.74
N GLN A 14 12.83 0.29 -12.56
CA GLN A 14 11.81 -0.71 -12.24
C GLN A 14 11.69 -1.80 -13.30
N ALA A 15 11.76 -1.44 -14.58
CA ALA A 15 11.77 -2.40 -15.69
C ALA A 15 13.00 -3.33 -15.63
N TRP A 16 14.19 -2.78 -15.36
CA TRP A 16 15.40 -3.56 -15.16
C TRP A 16 15.29 -4.48 -13.92
N LEU A 17 14.79 -3.96 -12.79
CA LEU A 17 14.54 -4.79 -11.60
C LEU A 17 13.57 -5.93 -11.91
N GLY A 18 12.47 -5.68 -12.64
CA GLY A 18 11.52 -6.70 -13.03
C GLY A 18 12.18 -7.84 -13.83
N LYS A 19 13.05 -7.50 -14.77
CA LYS A 19 13.88 -8.50 -15.47
C LYS A 19 14.70 -9.33 -14.48
N THR A 20 15.43 -8.69 -13.55
CA THR A 20 16.27 -9.42 -12.58
C THR A 20 15.49 -10.31 -11.63
N VAL A 21 14.21 -9.98 -11.32
CA VAL A 21 13.30 -10.85 -10.56
C VAL A 21 13.05 -12.13 -11.33
N VAL A 22 12.73 -12.05 -12.62
CA VAL A 22 12.47 -13.22 -13.49
C VAL A 22 13.75 -14.05 -13.67
N ASP A 23 14.87 -13.42 -14.01
CA ASP A 23 16.16 -14.10 -14.22
C ASP A 23 16.66 -14.85 -12.97
N SER A 24 16.21 -14.47 -11.78
CA SER A 24 16.57 -15.12 -10.52
C SER A 24 15.57 -16.17 -10.03
N ASN A 25 14.66 -16.62 -10.88
CA ASN A 25 13.60 -17.54 -10.50
C ASN A 25 12.78 -17.04 -9.28
N LEU A 26 12.39 -15.75 -9.32
CA LEU A 26 11.53 -15.12 -8.30
C LEU A 26 12.15 -15.10 -6.90
N LEU A 27 13.43 -14.83 -6.79
CA LEU A 27 14.13 -14.74 -5.50
C LEU A 27 13.46 -13.68 -4.60
N ALA A 28 13.10 -14.07 -3.36
CA ALA A 28 12.30 -13.26 -2.43
C ALA A 28 12.78 -11.82 -2.23
N GLY A 29 14.05 -11.65 -1.93
CA GLY A 29 14.60 -10.32 -1.70
C GLY A 29 14.45 -9.40 -2.92
N LYS A 30 14.53 -9.95 -4.14
CA LYS A 30 14.34 -9.18 -5.38
C LYS A 30 12.89 -8.78 -5.59
N ILE A 31 11.94 -9.67 -5.25
CA ILE A 31 10.50 -9.35 -5.28
C ILE A 31 10.21 -8.19 -4.34
N THR A 32 10.72 -8.24 -3.11
CA THR A 32 10.51 -7.18 -2.11
C THR A 32 11.10 -5.85 -2.57
N ILE A 33 12.34 -5.84 -3.10
CA ILE A 33 12.98 -4.61 -3.60
C ILE A 33 12.19 -4.05 -4.79
N HIS A 34 11.73 -4.90 -5.71
CA HIS A 34 10.89 -4.50 -6.85
C HIS A 34 9.58 -3.86 -6.38
N MET A 35 8.91 -4.45 -5.38
CA MET A 35 7.69 -3.88 -4.78
C MET A 35 7.95 -2.54 -4.09
N LEU A 36 9.01 -2.42 -3.30
CA LEU A 36 9.36 -1.15 -2.62
C LEU A 36 9.68 -0.04 -3.63
N MET A 37 10.37 -0.39 -4.72
CA MET A 37 10.65 0.57 -5.80
C MET A 37 9.36 1.00 -6.51
N ALA A 38 8.42 0.09 -6.78
CA ALA A 38 7.11 0.42 -7.33
C ALA A 38 6.34 1.40 -6.43
N ILE A 39 6.34 1.18 -5.12
CA ILE A 39 5.72 2.06 -4.13
C ILE A 39 6.37 3.44 -4.13
N LEU A 40 7.69 3.52 -4.23
CA LEU A 40 8.42 4.78 -4.33
C LEU A 40 7.97 5.58 -5.57
N ILE A 41 7.89 4.92 -6.73
CA ILE A 41 7.44 5.55 -7.99
C ILE A 41 6.01 6.06 -7.84
N VAL A 42 5.09 5.22 -7.33
CA VAL A 42 3.69 5.62 -7.09
C VAL A 42 3.63 6.81 -6.12
N SER A 43 4.41 6.80 -5.05
CA SER A 43 4.49 7.92 -4.11
C SER A 43 4.96 9.22 -4.78
N LEU A 44 6.00 9.16 -5.63
CA LEU A 44 6.47 10.32 -6.39
C LEU A 44 5.39 10.87 -7.34
N LEU A 45 4.64 10.00 -8.01
CA LEU A 45 3.54 10.40 -8.89
C LEU A 45 2.40 11.07 -8.11
N PHE A 46 2.04 10.55 -6.93
CA PHE A 46 1.03 11.18 -6.08
C PHE A 46 1.50 12.49 -5.46
N ILE A 47 2.79 12.64 -5.13
CA ILE A 47 3.38 13.93 -4.75
C ILE A 47 3.32 14.91 -5.92
N LEU A 48 3.62 14.47 -7.15
CA LEU A 48 3.49 15.31 -8.33
C LEU A 48 2.03 15.74 -8.55
N LEU A 49 1.09 14.81 -8.44
CA LEU A 49 -0.35 15.09 -8.53
C LEU A 49 -0.80 16.13 -7.49
N SER A 50 -0.27 16.07 -6.26
CA SER A 50 -0.60 17.04 -5.21
C SER A 50 -0.14 18.46 -5.51
N LYS A 51 0.83 18.63 -6.43
CA LYS A 51 1.27 19.96 -6.89
C LYS A 51 0.42 20.50 -8.02
N LEU A 52 -0.23 19.65 -8.81
CA LEU A 52 -1.07 20.01 -9.94
C LEU A 52 -2.52 20.29 -9.52
N ASN A 53 -3.03 19.52 -8.55
CA ASN A 53 -4.41 19.62 -8.06
C ASN A 53 -4.44 20.20 -6.64
N VAL A 54 -5.00 21.41 -6.47
CA VAL A 54 -5.03 22.13 -5.18
C VAL A 54 -6.45 22.16 -4.59
N LYS A 55 -7.35 21.28 -4.96
CA LYS A 55 -8.79 21.38 -4.62
C LYS A 55 -9.26 20.58 -3.40
N GLU A 56 -8.48 20.45 -2.32
CA GLU A 56 -9.10 20.21 -1.00
C GLU A 56 -9.01 21.49 -0.15
N SER A 57 -9.92 22.42 -0.44
CA SER A 57 -9.98 23.74 0.22
C SER A 57 -10.28 23.67 1.72
N ASN A 58 -10.87 22.57 2.20
CA ASN A 58 -11.40 22.44 3.56
C ASN A 58 -10.45 21.70 4.54
N LEU A 59 -9.26 21.25 4.09
CA LEU A 59 -8.29 20.63 4.98
C LEU A 59 -7.67 21.68 5.91
N ILE A 60 -7.75 21.43 7.22
CA ILE A 60 -7.10 22.22 8.26
C ILE A 60 -5.94 21.39 8.80
N PHE A 61 -4.75 22.01 8.92
CA PHE A 61 -3.60 21.32 9.49
C PHE A 61 -3.86 20.91 10.94
N SER A 62 -3.62 19.65 11.24
CA SER A 62 -3.63 19.10 12.59
C SER A 62 -2.40 18.23 12.79
N ARG A 63 -1.57 18.58 13.77
CA ARG A 63 -0.37 17.80 14.11
C ARG A 63 -0.70 16.35 14.47
N TYR A 64 -1.81 16.15 15.18
CA TYR A 64 -2.28 14.82 15.54
C TYR A 64 -2.60 13.96 14.30
N ILE A 65 -3.38 14.51 13.35
CA ILE A 65 -3.72 13.81 12.10
C ILE A 65 -2.46 13.57 11.28
N SER A 66 -1.57 14.53 11.15
CA SER A 66 -0.30 14.40 10.44
C SER A 66 0.56 13.26 10.99
N ASN A 67 0.70 13.19 12.32
CA ASN A 67 1.47 12.12 12.98
C ASN A 67 0.82 10.75 12.79
N LEU A 68 -0.49 10.63 12.95
CA LEU A 68 -1.20 9.36 12.70
C LEU A 68 -1.09 8.91 11.23
N THR A 69 -1.15 9.85 10.29
CA THR A 69 -0.97 9.55 8.86
C THR A 69 0.44 9.05 8.59
N LEU A 70 1.47 9.65 9.21
CA LEU A 70 2.84 9.17 9.09
C LEU A 70 3.02 7.77 9.69
N ILE A 71 2.44 7.51 10.87
CA ILE A 71 2.44 6.17 11.49
C ILE A 71 1.75 5.17 10.58
N SER A 72 0.60 5.52 10.00
CA SER A 72 -0.11 4.67 9.05
C SER A 72 0.74 4.36 7.82
N LEU A 73 1.47 5.34 7.26
CA LEU A 73 2.40 5.11 6.14
C LEU A 73 3.51 4.11 6.49
N VAL A 74 4.12 4.25 7.67
CA VAL A 74 5.15 3.30 8.14
C VAL A 74 4.55 1.90 8.28
N PHE A 75 3.36 1.78 8.86
CA PHE A 75 2.67 0.51 9.02
C PHE A 75 2.30 -0.13 7.68
N LEU A 76 1.89 0.66 6.68
CA LEU A 76 1.62 0.18 5.33
C LEU A 76 2.88 -0.38 4.66
N ILE A 77 4.04 0.24 4.85
CA ILE A 77 5.33 -0.29 4.33
C ILE A 77 5.66 -1.64 5.00
N ILE A 78 5.53 -1.74 6.33
CA ILE A 78 5.74 -3.00 7.07
C ILE A 78 4.76 -4.07 6.57
N GLN A 79 3.49 -3.72 6.37
CA GLN A 79 2.45 -4.61 5.86
C GLN A 79 2.79 -5.16 4.48
N ILE A 80 3.34 -4.32 3.58
CA ILE A 80 3.71 -4.75 2.23
C ILE A 80 4.92 -5.67 2.28
N VAL A 81 5.93 -5.36 3.08
CA VAL A 81 7.10 -6.24 3.24
C VAL A 81 6.67 -7.61 3.78
N SER A 82 5.84 -7.66 4.83
CA SER A 82 5.31 -8.93 5.33
C SER A 82 4.44 -9.66 4.29
N GLY A 83 3.71 -8.93 3.45
CA GLY A 83 2.94 -9.51 2.35
C GLY A 83 3.81 -10.13 1.26
N THR A 84 4.99 -9.57 0.98
CA THR A 84 5.94 -10.19 0.03
C THR A 84 6.51 -11.51 0.56
N GLU A 85 6.70 -11.66 1.87
CA GLU A 85 7.10 -12.92 2.50
C GLU A 85 6.00 -13.98 2.39
N VAL A 86 4.74 -13.60 2.64
CA VAL A 86 3.59 -14.49 2.45
C VAL A 86 3.48 -14.93 1.01
N ARG A 87 3.63 -14.01 0.07
CA ARG A 87 3.62 -14.31 -1.35
C ARG A 87 4.68 -15.33 -1.73
N GLN A 88 5.91 -15.13 -1.27
CA GLN A 88 7.00 -16.05 -1.53
C GLN A 88 6.71 -17.47 -1.02
N PHE A 89 6.18 -17.59 0.20
CA PHE A 89 5.78 -18.87 0.74
C PHE A 89 4.79 -19.58 -0.19
N ILE A 90 3.76 -18.87 -0.65
CA ILE A 90 2.75 -19.40 -1.57
C ILE A 90 3.38 -19.82 -2.90
N ASP A 91 4.30 -19.02 -3.46
CA ASP A 91 4.98 -19.33 -4.72
C ASP A 91 5.82 -20.63 -4.57
N ILE A 92 6.48 -20.86 -3.44
CA ILE A 92 7.23 -22.09 -3.14
C ILE A 92 6.28 -23.30 -3.03
N GLU A 93 5.19 -23.17 -2.27
CA GLU A 93 4.20 -24.23 -2.11
C GLU A 93 3.52 -24.59 -3.45
N MET A 94 3.27 -23.59 -4.27
CA MET A 94 2.74 -23.76 -5.62
C MET A 94 3.66 -24.61 -6.49
N LEU A 95 4.96 -24.32 -6.48
CA LEU A 95 5.97 -25.04 -7.24
C LEU A 95 6.15 -26.46 -6.71
N SER A 96 6.21 -26.67 -5.40
CA SER A 96 6.40 -28.00 -4.77
C SER A 96 5.25 -28.95 -5.05
N ASN A 97 4.03 -28.42 -5.20
CA ASN A 97 2.81 -29.19 -5.49
C ASN A 97 2.45 -29.25 -7.00
N ASN A 98 3.37 -28.90 -7.90
CA ASN A 98 3.16 -28.88 -9.35
C ASN A 98 1.87 -28.13 -9.77
N TYR A 99 1.52 -27.04 -9.09
CA TYR A 99 0.32 -26.22 -9.30
C TYR A 99 -1.02 -26.96 -9.11
N SER A 100 -1.02 -28.20 -8.57
CA SER A 100 -2.17 -29.09 -8.67
C SER A 100 -3.22 -28.92 -7.57
N ASP A 101 -2.83 -28.54 -6.35
CA ASP A 101 -3.76 -28.51 -5.22
C ASP A 101 -3.65 -27.23 -4.41
N LYS A 102 -4.49 -26.24 -4.78
CA LYS A 102 -4.54 -24.94 -4.12
C LYS A 102 -4.90 -25.02 -2.63
N ASN A 103 -5.62 -26.07 -2.21
CA ASN A 103 -5.99 -26.25 -0.80
C ASN A 103 -4.76 -26.50 0.08
N LYS A 104 -3.65 -26.96 -0.50
CA LYS A 104 -2.41 -27.24 0.23
C LYS A 104 -1.54 -26.01 0.45
N TRP A 105 -1.68 -24.96 -0.36
CA TRP A 105 -0.79 -23.80 -0.33
C TRP A 105 -0.77 -23.05 1.02
N LEU A 106 -1.81 -23.19 1.83
CA LEU A 106 -1.92 -22.58 3.16
C LEU A 106 -2.29 -23.58 4.27
N MET A 107 -1.92 -24.88 4.13
CA MET A 107 -2.17 -25.86 5.19
C MET A 107 -1.32 -25.62 6.43
N ASP A 108 -0.07 -25.20 6.25
CA ASP A 108 0.85 -24.83 7.36
C ASP A 108 1.48 -23.45 7.08
N PRO A 109 0.72 -22.36 7.28
CA PRO A 109 1.18 -21.03 6.91
C PRO A 109 2.26 -20.54 7.88
N PRO A 110 3.26 -19.78 7.37
CA PRO A 110 4.34 -19.26 8.18
C PRO A 110 3.85 -18.18 9.17
N LYS A 111 4.65 -17.86 10.18
CA LYS A 111 4.33 -16.81 11.16
C LYS A 111 4.08 -15.44 10.51
N SER A 112 4.75 -15.15 9.39
CA SER A 112 4.54 -13.92 8.60
C SER A 112 3.11 -13.81 8.06
N PHE A 113 2.45 -14.94 7.74
CA PHE A 113 1.04 -14.93 7.34
C PHE A 113 0.13 -14.43 8.47
N TYR A 114 0.29 -14.96 9.69
CA TYR A 114 -0.50 -14.53 10.84
C TYR A 114 -0.22 -13.08 11.21
N PHE A 115 1.05 -12.66 11.14
CA PHE A 115 1.43 -11.28 11.33
C PHE A 115 0.76 -10.37 10.31
N HIS A 116 0.91 -10.66 9.01
CA HIS A 116 0.31 -9.89 7.92
C HIS A 116 -1.20 -9.76 8.08
N ARG A 117 -1.88 -10.86 8.37
CA ARG A 117 -3.33 -10.89 8.58
C ARG A 117 -3.75 -10.03 9.78
N SER A 118 -3.10 -10.18 10.94
CA SER A 118 -3.48 -9.48 12.17
C SER A 118 -3.08 -8.00 12.13
N PHE A 119 -1.95 -7.67 11.53
CA PHE A 119 -1.44 -6.31 11.43
C PHE A 119 -2.32 -5.42 10.53
N SER A 120 -3.03 -6.01 9.57
CA SER A 120 -4.02 -5.29 8.74
C SER A 120 -5.14 -4.65 9.59
N ILE A 121 -5.53 -5.29 10.70
CA ILE A 121 -6.53 -4.76 11.64
C ILE A 121 -6.00 -3.50 12.33
N ILE A 122 -4.74 -3.50 12.73
CA ILE A 122 -4.09 -2.33 13.37
C ILE A 122 -4.07 -1.15 12.40
N ILE A 123 -3.71 -1.38 11.14
CA ILE A 123 -3.74 -0.34 10.09
C ILE A 123 -5.14 0.21 9.92
N PHE A 124 -6.15 -0.65 9.87
CA PHE A 124 -7.55 -0.23 9.76
C PHE A 124 -7.99 0.62 10.97
N ILE A 125 -7.61 0.22 12.20
CA ILE A 125 -7.90 0.99 13.42
C ILE A 125 -7.25 2.37 13.37
N VAL A 126 -5.97 2.46 13.01
CA VAL A 126 -5.26 3.75 12.91
C VAL A 126 -5.94 4.70 11.92
N ASN A 127 -6.32 4.19 10.74
CA ASN A 127 -7.03 4.99 9.74
C ASN A 127 -8.45 5.36 10.19
N SER A 128 -9.13 4.48 10.92
CA SER A 128 -10.43 4.81 11.53
C SER A 128 -10.33 5.93 12.56
N LEU A 129 -9.26 5.97 13.37
CA LEU A 129 -9.00 7.08 14.30
C LEU A 129 -8.78 8.41 13.56
N ILE A 130 -8.08 8.40 12.42
CA ILE A 130 -7.93 9.60 11.58
C ILE A 130 -9.30 10.05 11.06
N LEU A 131 -10.13 9.13 10.53
CA LEU A 131 -11.46 9.43 10.01
C LEU A 131 -12.37 10.04 11.11
N ILE A 132 -12.36 9.45 12.32
CA ILE A 132 -13.13 9.96 13.46
C ILE A 132 -12.68 11.39 13.81
N LYS A 133 -11.38 11.64 13.79
CA LYS A 133 -10.84 12.97 14.08
C LYS A 133 -11.22 13.98 13.02
N LEU A 134 -11.15 13.62 11.74
CA LEU A 134 -11.59 14.48 10.63
C LEU A 134 -13.08 14.85 10.79
N LYS A 135 -13.94 13.87 11.07
CA LYS A 135 -15.37 14.11 11.31
C LYS A 135 -15.62 15.04 12.50
N LYS A 136 -14.88 14.86 13.61
CA LYS A 136 -14.99 15.76 14.78
C LYS A 136 -14.56 17.20 14.48
N MET A 137 -13.69 17.40 13.51
CA MET A 137 -13.27 18.72 13.05
C MET A 137 -14.15 19.27 11.92
N ILE A 138 -15.23 18.56 11.54
CA ILE A 138 -16.15 18.91 10.44
C ILE A 138 -15.39 19.03 9.10
N ILE A 139 -14.32 18.25 8.96
CA ILE A 139 -13.54 18.16 7.71
C ILE A 139 -14.06 16.98 6.91
N ASP A 140 -14.64 17.25 5.76
CA ASP A 140 -15.00 16.22 4.79
C ASP A 140 -13.90 16.08 3.75
N SER A 141 -13.16 14.97 3.80
CA SER A 141 -12.07 14.65 2.88
C SER A 141 -12.46 13.48 2.00
N GLU A 142 -12.73 13.75 0.73
CA GLU A 142 -13.02 12.71 -0.26
C GLU A 142 -11.83 11.75 -0.42
N ILE A 143 -10.61 12.27 -0.39
CA ILE A 143 -9.39 11.45 -0.46
C ILE A 143 -9.36 10.46 0.68
N PHE A 144 -9.68 10.89 1.90
CA PHE A 144 -9.64 9.99 3.05
C PHE A 144 -10.77 8.95 3.02
N LYS A 145 -11.94 9.29 2.47
CA LYS A 145 -13.01 8.31 2.20
C LYS A 145 -12.54 7.24 1.22
N ILE A 146 -11.85 7.65 0.13
CA ILE A 146 -11.27 6.72 -0.85
C ILE A 146 -10.28 5.77 -0.15
N ILE A 147 -9.38 6.27 0.70
CA ILE A 147 -8.43 5.44 1.47
C ILE A 147 -9.19 4.39 2.29
N MET A 148 -10.24 4.79 3.00
CA MET A 148 -11.02 3.86 3.83
C MET A 148 -11.72 2.77 3.00
N ILE A 149 -12.29 3.14 1.85
CA ILE A 149 -12.91 2.19 0.92
C ILE A 149 -11.87 1.22 0.38
N LEU A 150 -10.70 1.71 -0.05
CA LEU A 150 -9.61 0.87 -0.55
C LEU A 150 -9.09 -0.09 0.54
N LEU A 151 -8.98 0.35 1.80
CA LEU A 151 -8.60 -0.51 2.93
C LEU A 151 -9.63 -1.63 3.17
N LEU A 152 -10.92 -1.35 3.07
CA LEU A 152 -11.96 -2.37 3.17
C LEU A 152 -11.87 -3.38 2.03
N ILE A 153 -11.69 -2.92 0.79
CA ILE A 153 -11.52 -3.80 -0.37
C ILE A 153 -10.24 -4.62 -0.24
N GLN A 154 -9.16 -4.03 0.28
CA GLN A 154 -7.89 -4.73 0.53
C GLN A 154 -8.05 -5.88 1.52
N ILE A 155 -8.75 -5.66 2.62
CA ILE A 155 -9.05 -6.72 3.61
C ILE A 155 -9.94 -7.79 2.96
N LEU A 156 -10.97 -7.39 2.23
CA LEU A 156 -11.89 -8.30 1.57
C LEU A 156 -11.19 -9.19 0.53
N THR A 157 -10.31 -8.63 -0.29
CA THR A 157 -9.52 -9.42 -1.26
C THR A 157 -8.58 -10.42 -0.55
N GLY A 158 -8.00 -10.05 0.60
CA GLY A 158 -7.22 -10.98 1.43
C GLY A 158 -8.07 -12.13 1.98
N ILE A 159 -9.29 -11.85 2.46
CA ILE A 159 -10.24 -12.86 2.91
C ILE A 159 -10.63 -13.78 1.76
N ILE A 160 -10.94 -13.22 0.58
CA ILE A 160 -11.28 -14.00 -0.61
C ILE A 160 -10.13 -14.94 -1.01
N MET A 161 -8.89 -14.47 -1.02
CA MET A 161 -7.73 -15.32 -1.33
C MET A 161 -7.62 -16.49 -0.37
N TYR A 162 -7.83 -16.27 0.92
CA TYR A 162 -7.71 -17.31 1.93
C TYR A 162 -8.83 -18.37 1.85
N TYR A 163 -10.10 -17.93 1.79
CA TYR A 163 -11.25 -18.84 1.87
C TYR A 163 -11.66 -19.46 0.53
N PHE A 164 -11.29 -18.84 -0.60
CA PHE A 164 -11.67 -19.31 -1.94
C PHE A 164 -10.47 -19.79 -2.77
N ASN A 165 -9.38 -20.21 -2.10
CA ASN A 165 -8.22 -20.84 -2.73
C ASN A 165 -7.63 -20.03 -3.90
N PHE A 166 -7.32 -18.75 -3.67
CA PHE A 166 -6.69 -17.86 -4.63
C PHE A 166 -7.42 -17.80 -5.99
N PRO A 167 -8.63 -17.22 -6.06
CA PRO A 167 -9.32 -17.06 -7.34
C PRO A 167 -8.45 -16.28 -8.33
N PHE A 168 -8.68 -16.52 -9.61
CA PHE A 168 -7.94 -15.82 -10.67
C PHE A 168 -7.99 -14.30 -10.49
N SER A 169 -6.90 -13.62 -10.72
CA SER A 169 -6.71 -12.18 -10.60
C SER A 169 -6.78 -11.56 -9.19
N THR A 170 -7.12 -12.29 -8.14
CA THR A 170 -7.21 -11.70 -6.79
C THR A 170 -5.86 -11.21 -6.26
N GLN A 171 -4.77 -11.92 -6.53
CA GLN A 171 -3.43 -11.49 -6.13
C GLN A 171 -2.99 -10.17 -6.79
N PRO A 172 -3.03 -10.01 -8.13
CA PRO A 172 -2.66 -8.74 -8.76
C PRO A 172 -3.58 -7.58 -8.38
N ILE A 173 -4.88 -7.84 -8.16
CA ILE A 173 -5.82 -6.81 -7.67
C ILE A 173 -5.43 -6.37 -6.26
N HIS A 174 -5.12 -7.30 -5.35
CA HIS A 174 -4.67 -7.00 -3.99
C HIS A 174 -3.39 -6.14 -4.00
N LEU A 175 -2.41 -6.47 -4.86
CA LEU A 175 -1.18 -5.69 -5.03
C LEU A 175 -1.45 -4.28 -5.57
N LEU A 176 -2.33 -4.16 -6.57
CA LEU A 176 -2.72 -2.87 -7.14
C LEU A 176 -3.37 -1.98 -6.08
N ILE A 177 -4.33 -2.52 -5.31
CA ILE A 177 -5.04 -1.77 -4.27
C ILE A 177 -4.06 -1.32 -3.18
N SER A 178 -3.11 -2.16 -2.77
CA SER A 178 -2.11 -1.79 -1.76
C SER A 178 -1.24 -0.62 -2.21
N SER A 179 -0.84 -0.57 -3.48
CA SER A 179 -0.06 0.54 -4.04
C SER A 179 -0.89 1.83 -4.13
N LEU A 180 -2.18 1.74 -4.47
CA LEU A 180 -3.10 2.88 -4.48
C LEU A 180 -3.33 3.44 -3.07
N ILE A 181 -3.49 2.58 -2.05
CA ILE A 181 -3.64 3.01 -0.65
C ILE A 181 -2.45 3.87 -0.24
N ILE A 182 -1.22 3.42 -0.49
CA ILE A 182 -0.02 4.22 -0.18
C ILE A 182 0.00 5.52 -0.98
N GLY A 183 -0.30 5.48 -2.27
CA GLY A 183 -0.35 6.67 -3.12
C GLY A 183 -1.30 7.73 -2.56
N PHE A 184 -2.55 7.35 -2.25
CA PHE A 184 -3.53 8.27 -1.66
C PHE A 184 -3.16 8.71 -0.25
N GLN A 185 -2.53 7.85 0.56
CA GLN A 185 -2.06 8.19 1.89
C GLN A 185 -0.93 9.25 1.83
N VAL A 186 0.03 9.10 0.91
CA VAL A 186 1.09 10.09 0.65
C VAL A 186 0.48 11.39 0.14
N TYR A 187 -0.46 11.33 -0.79
CA TYR A 187 -1.17 12.49 -1.30
C TYR A 187 -1.87 13.27 -0.18
N PHE A 188 -2.65 12.57 0.65
CA PHE A 188 -3.31 13.17 1.80
C PHE A 188 -2.32 13.82 2.79
N TYR A 189 -1.22 13.11 3.10
CA TYR A 189 -0.17 13.62 3.98
C TYR A 189 0.46 14.91 3.46
N VAL A 190 0.77 14.96 2.17
CA VAL A 190 1.37 16.14 1.53
C VAL A 190 0.39 17.32 1.55
N LEU A 191 -0.88 17.10 1.20
CA LEU A 191 -1.90 18.17 1.22
C LEU A 191 -2.12 18.71 2.62
N LEU A 192 -2.22 17.84 3.62
CA LEU A 192 -2.40 18.24 5.02
C LEU A 192 -1.24 19.12 5.51
N ASN A 193 0.00 18.75 5.15
CA ASN A 193 1.19 19.49 5.59
C ASN A 193 1.42 20.79 4.79
N LYS A 194 0.94 20.90 3.55
CA LYS A 194 0.91 22.18 2.81
C LYS A 194 0.18 23.27 3.59
N LYS A 195 -0.96 22.95 4.17
CA LYS A 195 -1.76 23.88 4.98
C LYS A 195 -1.05 24.40 6.23
N LYS A 196 0.00 23.73 6.71
CA LYS A 196 0.83 24.21 7.82
C LYS A 196 1.62 25.46 7.44
N TYR A 197 2.05 25.58 6.21
CA TYR A 197 2.84 26.72 5.73
C TYR A 197 1.95 27.91 5.37
N ASP A 198 0.72 27.65 4.89
CA ASP A 198 -0.26 28.68 4.56
C ASP A 198 -0.76 29.45 5.81
N ILE A 199 -0.70 28.83 7.02
CA ILE A 199 -1.10 29.47 8.30
C ILE A 199 0.03 30.34 8.87
N LYS A 200 1.28 30.16 8.44
CA LYS A 200 2.43 30.89 8.98
C LYS A 200 2.82 32.13 8.17
N ASN A 201 2.24 32.30 7.00
CA ASN A 201 2.36 33.48 6.13
C ASN A 201 1.07 34.31 6.17
#